data_878e277ba6945cb04fac0e3f78297868
#
_entry.id   878e277ba6945cb04fac0e3f78297868
#
_cell.length_a   1.000
_cell.length_b   1.000
_cell.length_c   1.000
_cell.angle_alpha   90.00
_cell.angle_beta   90.00
_cell.angle_gamma   90.00
#
_symmetry.space_group_name_H-M   'P 1'
#
loop_
_entity.id
_entity.type
_entity.pdbx_description
1 polymer ?
#
loop_
_entity_poly.entity_id
_entity_poly.type
_entity_poly.pdbx_seq_one_letter_code
_entity_poly.pdbx_strand_id
1 'polypeptide(L)'
;VGKSSLIRILAGLLRPFAGAVERTGTAGLVDERLALDTNLALGQALAFWERIDGCRDPGRALELLQLEPLMDVPVRYLSTGQKKRAALARLLNRDCPIWLLDEPLNGLDSQAQTAFETLIARHCAAGGIAIAASHQPIALPAPAIIDLAEYAA
;
A
#
# COMPACT_ATOMS: atom_id res chain seq x y z
N VAL A 1 -18.06 -8.46 2.45
CA VAL A 1 -18.63 -7.10 2.34
C VAL A 1 -17.97 -6.21 3.39
N GLY A 2 -17.68 -4.91 3.08
CA GLY A 2 -17.22 -3.95 4.08
C GLY A 2 -15.69 -3.79 4.27
N LYS A 3 -14.84 -4.68 3.72
CA LYS A 3 -13.38 -4.65 3.91
C LYS A 3 -12.76 -3.31 3.48
N SER A 4 -13.00 -2.87 2.26
CA SER A 4 -12.48 -1.58 1.76
C SER A 4 -13.03 -0.38 2.53
N SER A 5 -14.29 -0.46 2.99
CA SER A 5 -14.88 0.57 3.86
C SER A 5 -14.15 0.65 5.19
N LEU A 6 -13.85 -0.48 5.81
CA LEU A 6 -13.08 -0.54 7.05
C LEU A 6 -11.67 0.07 6.86
N ILE A 7 -10.95 -0.30 5.81
CA ILE A 7 -9.63 0.28 5.49
C ILE A 7 -9.72 1.80 5.34
N ARG A 8 -10.75 2.31 4.65
CA ARG A 8 -10.93 3.76 4.47
C ARG A 8 -11.32 4.48 5.77
N ILE A 9 -12.08 3.82 6.64
CA ILE A 9 -12.39 4.34 7.99
C ILE A 9 -11.11 4.43 8.81
N LEU A 10 -10.28 3.39 8.82
CA LEU A 10 -8.99 3.37 9.51
C LEU A 10 -8.01 4.41 8.94
N ALA A 11 -8.09 4.68 7.64
CA ALA A 11 -7.31 5.74 6.99
C ALA A 11 -7.81 7.16 7.31
N GLY A 12 -8.99 7.31 7.90
CA GLY A 12 -9.63 8.60 8.15
C GLY A 12 -10.31 9.22 6.92
N LEU A 13 -10.50 8.43 5.86
CA LEU A 13 -11.14 8.87 4.61
C LEU A 13 -12.65 8.66 4.61
N LEU A 14 -13.17 7.89 5.56
CA LEU A 14 -14.58 7.63 5.73
C LEU A 14 -14.93 7.71 7.23
N ARG A 15 -16.05 8.32 7.56
CA ARG A 15 -16.55 8.36 8.93
C ARG A 15 -17.21 7.03 9.29
N PRO A 16 -16.95 6.45 10.48
CA PRO A 16 -17.69 5.30 10.95
C PRO A 16 -19.15 5.69 11.20
N PHE A 17 -20.08 4.75 10.96
CA PHE A 17 -21.50 4.95 11.27
C PHE A 17 -21.73 5.09 12.79
N ALA A 18 -20.97 4.30 13.57
CA ALA A 18 -20.99 4.34 15.03
C ALA A 18 -19.58 4.02 15.55
N GLY A 19 -19.30 4.39 16.81
CA GLY A 19 -17.99 4.17 17.41
C GLY A 19 -16.96 5.24 17.04
N ALA A 20 -15.71 4.98 17.38
CA ALA A 20 -14.58 5.86 17.12
C ALA A 20 -13.36 5.06 16.68
N VAL A 21 -12.48 5.71 15.93
CA VAL A 21 -11.16 5.18 15.57
C VAL A 21 -10.09 6.01 16.25
N GLU A 22 -9.30 5.38 17.10
CA GLU A 22 -8.13 5.98 17.70
C GLU A 22 -6.87 5.38 17.07
N ARG A 23 -5.96 6.24 16.66
CA ARG A 23 -4.73 5.84 15.98
C ARG A 23 -3.56 6.68 16.48
N THR A 24 -2.51 6.02 16.90
CA THR A 24 -1.25 6.67 17.25
C THR A 24 -0.24 6.48 16.12
N GLY A 25 0.24 7.56 15.54
CA GLY A 25 1.17 7.57 14.42
C GLY A 25 0.54 7.77 13.05
N THR A 26 1.40 7.94 12.05
CA THR A 26 1.00 8.13 10.65
C THR A 26 0.67 6.80 9.99
N ALA A 27 -0.28 6.82 9.06
CA ALA A 27 -0.63 5.65 8.26
C ALA A 27 -0.40 5.91 6.77
N GLY A 28 0.11 4.90 6.07
CA GLY A 28 0.15 4.84 4.62
C GLY A 28 -0.99 3.98 4.09
N LEU A 29 -1.65 4.42 3.04
CA LEU A 29 -2.73 3.70 2.38
C LEU A 29 -2.31 3.30 0.97
N VAL A 30 -2.53 2.02 0.64
CA VAL A 30 -2.53 1.52 -0.73
C VAL A 30 -3.91 0.94 -1.02
N ASP A 31 -4.61 1.54 -1.95
CA ASP A 31 -5.90 1.09 -2.46
C ASP A 31 -5.88 1.00 -4.00
N GLU A 32 -7.04 0.85 -4.62
CA GLU A 32 -7.17 0.81 -6.07
C GLU A 32 -6.95 2.18 -6.73
N ARG A 33 -7.03 3.27 -5.96
CA ARG A 33 -6.86 4.63 -6.46
C ARG A 33 -5.40 5.00 -6.44
N LEU A 34 -4.81 5.06 -7.63
CA LEU A 34 -3.44 5.50 -7.78
C LEU A 34 -3.34 7.02 -7.53
N ALA A 35 -2.70 7.41 -6.45
CA ALA A 35 -2.47 8.83 -6.14
C ALA A 35 -1.22 9.39 -6.87
N LEU A 36 -1.07 9.06 -8.15
CA LEU A 36 -0.03 9.56 -9.05
C LEU A 36 -0.69 10.29 -10.22
N ASP A 37 -0.11 11.41 -10.65
CA ASP A 37 -0.59 12.10 -11.86
C ASP A 37 -0.35 11.21 -13.08
N THR A 38 -1.43 10.86 -13.75
CA THR A 38 -1.40 9.92 -14.89
C THR A 38 -0.72 10.49 -16.13
N ASN A 39 -0.57 11.81 -16.23
CA ASN A 39 0.03 12.48 -17.37
C ASN A 39 1.55 12.66 -17.23
N LEU A 40 2.08 12.56 -16.02
CA LEU A 40 3.50 12.65 -15.75
C LEU A 40 4.21 11.33 -16.01
N ALA A 41 5.51 11.39 -16.34
CA ALA A 41 6.39 10.24 -16.26
C ALA A 41 6.44 9.70 -14.82
N LEU A 42 6.57 8.38 -14.65
CA LEU A 42 6.56 7.74 -13.34
C LEU A 42 7.56 8.39 -12.37
N GLY A 43 8.79 8.66 -12.84
CA GLY A 43 9.82 9.30 -12.03
C GLY A 43 9.41 10.69 -11.52
N GLN A 44 8.77 11.48 -12.37
CA GLN A 44 8.27 12.81 -11.97
C GLN A 44 7.14 12.71 -10.95
N ALA A 45 6.21 11.76 -11.17
CA ALA A 45 5.08 11.55 -10.28
C ALA A 45 5.53 11.04 -8.89
N LEU A 46 6.52 10.15 -8.82
CA LEU A 46 7.12 9.69 -7.56
C LEU A 46 7.91 10.80 -6.87
N ALA A 47 8.76 11.53 -7.59
CA ALA A 47 9.56 12.62 -7.04
C ALA A 47 8.72 13.75 -6.42
N PHE A 48 7.50 13.97 -6.91
CA PHE A 48 6.55 14.88 -6.28
C PHE A 48 6.22 14.44 -4.85
N TRP A 49 5.88 13.16 -4.66
CA TRP A 49 5.53 12.62 -3.35
C TRP A 49 6.75 12.48 -2.43
N GLU A 50 7.91 12.12 -2.95
CA GLU A 50 9.17 12.03 -2.19
C GLU A 50 9.52 13.36 -1.51
N ARG A 51 9.28 14.48 -2.20
CA ARG A 51 9.46 15.82 -1.61
C ARG A 51 8.45 16.13 -0.52
N ILE A 52 7.19 15.68 -0.68
CA ILE A 52 6.13 15.91 0.32
C ILE A 52 6.34 15.01 1.54
N ASP A 53 6.64 13.73 1.32
CA ASP A 53 6.75 12.72 2.37
C ASP A 53 8.14 12.74 3.05
N GLY A 54 9.11 13.49 2.52
CA GLY A 54 10.45 13.61 3.11
C GLY A 54 11.29 12.34 2.95
N CYS A 55 11.12 11.61 1.86
CA CYS A 55 11.82 10.36 1.59
C CYS A 55 13.34 10.54 1.59
N ARG A 56 14.07 9.65 2.30
CA ARG A 56 15.53 9.68 2.42
C ARG A 56 16.25 8.82 1.39
N ASP A 57 15.63 7.74 0.95
CA ASP A 57 16.23 6.76 0.02
C ASP A 57 15.19 6.24 -0.97
N PRO A 58 14.83 7.03 -1.99
CA PRO A 58 13.85 6.61 -2.99
C PRO A 58 14.36 5.46 -3.88
N GLY A 59 15.67 5.34 -4.08
CA GLY A 59 16.28 4.32 -4.94
C GLY A 59 16.01 2.91 -4.46
N ARG A 60 15.99 2.68 -3.16
CA ARG A 60 15.72 1.36 -2.57
C ARG A 60 14.34 0.81 -2.93
N ALA A 61 13.32 1.65 -2.92
CA ALA A 61 11.97 1.20 -3.29
C ALA A 61 11.87 0.92 -4.79
N LEU A 62 12.55 1.69 -5.63
CA LEU A 62 12.58 1.51 -7.08
C LEU A 62 13.24 0.18 -7.46
N GLU A 63 14.39 -0.13 -6.87
CA GLU A 63 15.10 -1.40 -7.07
C GLU A 63 14.25 -2.60 -6.61
N LEU A 64 13.75 -2.59 -5.36
CA LEU A 64 12.94 -3.68 -4.80
C LEU A 64 11.69 -3.98 -5.61
N LEU A 65 11.08 -2.97 -6.21
CA LEU A 65 9.84 -3.07 -6.97
C LEU A 65 10.08 -3.07 -8.49
N GLN A 66 11.34 -3.12 -8.94
CA GLN A 66 11.73 -3.17 -10.35
C GLN A 66 11.07 -2.06 -11.18
N LEU A 67 11.11 -0.83 -10.68
CA LEU A 67 10.49 0.34 -11.32
C LEU A 67 11.47 1.17 -12.14
N GLU A 68 12.78 0.97 -11.98
CA GLU A 68 13.82 1.75 -12.67
C GLU A 68 13.63 1.82 -14.19
N PRO A 69 13.31 0.70 -14.90
CA PRO A 69 13.10 0.76 -16.35
C PRO A 69 11.86 1.54 -16.78
N LEU A 70 10.97 1.87 -15.85
CA LEU A 70 9.68 2.51 -16.11
C LEU A 70 9.67 4.01 -15.78
N MET A 71 10.78 4.57 -15.31
CA MET A 71 10.83 5.94 -14.79
C MET A 71 10.45 7.01 -15.82
N ASP A 72 10.74 6.77 -17.11
CA ASP A 72 10.39 7.69 -18.21
C ASP A 72 9.02 7.40 -18.82
N VAL A 73 8.32 6.35 -18.37
CA VAL A 73 7.01 5.95 -18.91
C VAL A 73 5.92 6.78 -18.24
N PRO A 74 5.03 7.46 -19.01
CA PRO A 74 3.86 8.13 -18.43
C PRO A 74 2.98 7.14 -17.65
N VAL A 75 2.54 7.54 -16.46
CA VAL A 75 1.78 6.67 -15.53
C VAL A 75 0.54 6.06 -16.16
N ARG A 76 -0.13 6.77 -17.08
CA ARG A 76 -1.31 6.24 -17.79
C ARG A 76 -1.03 4.97 -18.61
N TYR A 77 0.22 4.78 -19.07
CA TYR A 77 0.59 3.63 -19.91
C TYR A 77 1.10 2.43 -19.10
N LEU A 78 1.26 2.58 -17.79
CA LEU A 78 1.62 1.48 -16.93
C LEU A 78 0.50 0.44 -16.84
N SER A 79 0.87 -0.84 -16.82
CA SER A 79 -0.06 -1.93 -16.52
C SER A 79 -0.61 -1.82 -15.09
N THR A 80 -1.68 -2.55 -14.79
CA THR A 80 -2.25 -2.59 -13.44
C THR A 80 -1.21 -3.02 -12.39
N GLY A 81 -0.42 -4.05 -12.67
CA GLY A 81 0.66 -4.51 -11.78
C GLY A 81 1.76 -3.48 -11.61
N GLN A 82 2.17 -2.79 -12.68
CA GLN A 82 3.16 -1.70 -12.61
C GLN A 82 2.63 -0.52 -11.78
N LYS A 83 1.36 -0.15 -11.94
CA LYS A 83 0.70 0.87 -11.11
C LYS A 83 0.65 0.46 -9.64
N LYS A 84 0.35 -0.80 -9.35
CA LYS A 84 0.34 -1.32 -7.98
C LYS A 84 1.75 -1.24 -7.38
N ARG A 85 2.80 -1.66 -8.11
CA ARG A 85 4.19 -1.54 -7.66
C ARG A 85 4.58 -0.08 -7.39
N ALA A 86 4.15 0.86 -8.23
CA ALA A 86 4.39 2.29 -8.01
C ALA A 86 3.71 2.82 -6.72
N ALA A 87 2.47 2.38 -6.44
CA ALA A 87 1.78 2.71 -5.20
C ALA A 87 2.52 2.15 -3.96
N LEU A 88 3.07 0.93 -4.07
CA LEU A 88 3.88 0.31 -3.02
C LEU A 88 5.22 1.04 -2.82
N ALA A 89 5.86 1.51 -3.90
CA ALA A 89 7.08 2.32 -3.79
C ALA A 89 6.82 3.59 -2.96
N ARG A 90 5.72 4.27 -3.23
CA ARG A 90 5.31 5.44 -2.45
C ARG A 90 5.06 5.10 -0.97
N LEU A 91 4.43 3.95 -0.68
CA LEU A 91 4.22 3.49 0.69
C LEU A 91 5.56 3.28 1.42
N LEU A 92 6.51 2.59 0.77
CA LEU A 92 7.84 2.33 1.33
C LEU A 92 8.61 3.63 1.58
N ASN A 93 8.52 4.59 0.66
CA ASN A 93 9.21 5.87 0.75
C ASN A 93 8.68 6.76 1.89
N ARG A 94 7.44 6.54 2.32
CA ARG A 94 6.78 7.36 3.34
C ARG A 94 7.23 7.07 4.78
N ASP A 95 7.86 5.95 5.02
CA ASP A 95 8.33 5.52 6.37
C ASP A 95 7.28 5.70 7.48
N CYS A 96 6.09 5.15 7.28
CA CYS A 96 5.00 5.23 8.25
C CYS A 96 4.82 3.92 9.02
N PRO A 97 4.53 3.97 10.34
CA PRO A 97 4.42 2.79 11.20
C PRO A 97 3.19 1.94 10.91
N ILE A 98 2.16 2.47 10.25
CA ILE A 98 0.90 1.77 9.99
C ILE A 98 0.68 1.68 8.48
N TRP A 99 0.56 0.46 7.97
CA TRP A 99 0.21 0.18 6.58
C TRP A 99 -1.23 -0.28 6.48
N LEU A 100 -2.02 0.41 5.68
CA LEU A 100 -3.41 0.08 5.35
C LEU A 100 -3.45 -0.34 3.88
N LEU A 101 -3.81 -1.60 3.64
CA LEU A 101 -3.64 -2.26 2.35
C LEU A 101 -5.00 -2.80 1.87
N ASP A 102 -5.53 -2.24 0.80
CA ASP A 102 -6.77 -2.72 0.17
C ASP A 102 -6.40 -3.49 -1.12
N GLU A 103 -6.66 -4.79 -1.11
CA GLU A 103 -6.32 -5.74 -2.18
C GLU A 103 -4.86 -5.58 -2.69
N PRO A 104 -3.86 -5.68 -1.80
CA PRO A 104 -2.48 -5.32 -2.15
C PRO A 104 -1.84 -6.25 -3.19
N LEU A 105 -2.29 -7.50 -3.30
CA LEU A 105 -1.72 -8.48 -4.22
C LEU A 105 -2.36 -8.45 -5.61
N ASN A 106 -3.48 -7.75 -5.79
CA ASN A 106 -4.18 -7.71 -7.08
C ASN A 106 -3.31 -7.11 -8.19
N GLY A 107 -3.18 -7.85 -9.28
CA GLY A 107 -2.41 -7.46 -10.46
C GLY A 107 -0.89 -7.65 -10.34
N LEU A 108 -0.39 -8.19 -9.22
CA LEU A 108 1.00 -8.58 -9.08
C LEU A 108 1.22 -10.01 -9.59
N ASP A 109 2.35 -10.23 -10.26
CA ASP A 109 2.83 -11.58 -10.56
C ASP A 109 3.37 -12.27 -9.28
N SER A 110 3.60 -13.57 -9.35
CA SER A 110 4.03 -14.37 -8.18
C SER A 110 5.32 -13.87 -7.54
N GLN A 111 6.27 -13.39 -8.34
CA GLN A 111 7.54 -12.86 -7.83
C GLN A 111 7.31 -11.56 -7.06
N ALA A 112 6.51 -10.63 -7.60
CA ALA A 112 6.16 -9.38 -6.94
C ALA A 112 5.32 -9.60 -5.68
N GLN A 113 4.41 -10.60 -5.69
CA GLN A 113 3.65 -10.99 -4.50
C GLN A 113 4.57 -11.45 -3.38
N THR A 114 5.48 -12.40 -3.65
CA THR A 114 6.44 -12.90 -2.65
C THR A 114 7.34 -11.79 -2.11
N ALA A 115 7.81 -10.90 -2.99
CA ALA A 115 8.62 -9.75 -2.57
C ALA A 115 7.84 -8.84 -1.63
N PHE A 116 6.56 -8.55 -1.95
CA PHE A 116 5.72 -7.70 -1.14
C PHE A 116 5.36 -8.34 0.21
N GLU A 117 5.03 -9.62 0.26
CA GLU A 117 4.80 -10.37 1.49
C GLU A 117 6.04 -10.32 2.41
N THR A 118 7.23 -10.45 1.83
CA THR A 118 8.49 -10.29 2.56
C THR A 118 8.63 -8.88 3.14
N LEU A 119 8.24 -7.85 2.41
CA LEU A 119 8.28 -6.46 2.88
C LEU A 119 7.29 -6.23 4.05
N ILE A 120 6.08 -6.77 3.97
CA ILE A 120 5.10 -6.71 5.07
C ILE A 120 5.67 -7.41 6.31
N ALA A 121 6.21 -8.63 6.15
CA ALA A 121 6.78 -9.38 7.27
C ALA A 121 7.92 -8.61 7.95
N ARG A 122 8.82 -7.99 7.17
CA ARG A 122 9.91 -7.15 7.70
C ARG A 122 9.38 -5.90 8.41
N HIS A 123 8.37 -5.24 7.86
CA HIS A 123 7.74 -4.08 8.48
C HIS A 123 7.15 -4.44 9.85
N CYS A 124 6.40 -5.53 9.93
CA CYS A 124 5.84 -6.01 11.19
C CYS A 124 6.93 -6.46 12.19
N ALA A 125 7.99 -7.14 11.74
CA ALA A 125 9.11 -7.54 12.59
C ALA A 125 9.89 -6.33 13.16
N ALA A 126 9.87 -5.20 12.46
CA ALA A 126 10.45 -3.94 12.93
C ALA A 126 9.52 -3.14 13.88
N GLY A 127 8.38 -3.70 14.28
CA GLY A 127 7.42 -3.06 15.17
C GLY A 127 6.32 -2.27 14.46
N GLY A 128 6.24 -2.33 13.14
CA GLY A 128 5.16 -1.74 12.37
C GLY A 128 3.88 -2.58 12.41
N ILE A 129 2.78 -1.98 11.97
CA ILE A 129 1.46 -2.62 11.87
C ILE A 129 1.06 -2.64 10.39
N ALA A 130 0.63 -3.79 9.90
CA ALA A 130 0.01 -3.92 8.58
C ALA A 130 -1.41 -4.48 8.73
N ILE A 131 -2.39 -3.76 8.19
CA ILE A 131 -3.80 -4.18 8.12
C ILE A 131 -4.13 -4.35 6.65
N ALA A 132 -4.40 -5.58 6.24
CA ALA A 132 -4.69 -5.92 4.86
C ALA A 132 -6.12 -6.44 4.69
N ALA A 133 -6.83 -5.88 3.74
CA ALA A 133 -8.08 -6.40 3.23
C ALA A 133 -7.79 -7.14 1.93
N SER A 134 -8.03 -8.45 1.87
CA SER A 134 -7.75 -9.26 0.69
C SER A 134 -8.78 -10.35 0.50
N HIS A 135 -9.02 -10.73 -0.77
CA HIS A 135 -9.75 -11.94 -1.14
C HIS A 135 -8.82 -13.14 -1.33
N GLN A 136 -7.52 -12.87 -1.49
CA GLN A 136 -6.48 -13.88 -1.61
C GLN A 136 -5.75 -14.04 -0.27
N PRO A 137 -5.30 -15.23 0.08
CA PRO A 137 -4.44 -15.42 1.25
C PRO A 137 -3.13 -14.64 1.05
N ILE A 138 -2.66 -14.00 2.11
CA ILE A 138 -1.35 -13.33 2.15
C ILE A 138 -0.46 -14.19 3.03
N ALA A 139 0.69 -14.63 2.52
CA ALA A 139 1.62 -15.49 3.22
C ALA A 139 2.41 -14.69 4.27
N LEU A 140 1.86 -14.55 5.45
CA LEU A 140 2.49 -13.84 6.58
C LEU A 140 2.69 -14.78 7.77
N PRO A 141 3.75 -14.60 8.58
CA PRO A 141 3.94 -15.35 9.81
C PRO A 141 2.89 -14.94 10.85
N ALA A 142 2.05 -15.91 11.28
CA ALA A 142 1.07 -15.76 12.34
C ALA A 142 0.16 -14.51 12.24
N PRO A 143 -0.56 -14.28 11.11
CA PRO A 143 -1.44 -13.14 10.99
C PRO A 143 -2.66 -13.30 11.92
N ALA A 144 -3.12 -12.22 12.53
CA ALA A 144 -4.44 -12.16 13.13
C ALA A 144 -5.47 -12.01 12.01
N ILE A 145 -6.45 -12.91 11.93
CA ILE A 145 -7.52 -12.87 10.93
C ILE A 145 -8.80 -12.36 11.61
N ILE A 146 -9.42 -11.37 11.00
CA ILE A 146 -10.71 -10.83 11.43
C ILE A 146 -11.72 -11.12 10.32
N ASP A 147 -12.72 -11.95 10.63
CA ASP A 147 -13.85 -12.17 9.72
C ASP A 147 -14.93 -11.12 9.96
N LEU A 148 -15.08 -10.22 8.99
CA LEU A 148 -16.09 -9.16 9.09
C LEU A 148 -17.53 -9.69 9.04
N ALA A 149 -17.76 -10.93 8.59
CA ALA A 149 -19.10 -11.51 8.60
C ALA A 149 -19.61 -11.75 10.03
N GLU A 150 -18.73 -11.96 11.00
CA GLU A 150 -19.10 -12.11 12.42
C GLU A 150 -19.62 -10.80 13.05
N TYR A 151 -19.36 -9.66 12.40
CA TYR A 151 -19.75 -8.32 12.86
C TYR A 151 -20.81 -7.67 11.97
N ALA A 152 -21.30 -8.38 10.96
CA ALA A 152 -22.41 -7.91 10.12
C ALA A 152 -23.73 -8.12 10.86
N ALA A 153 -24.35 -7.05 11.34
CA ALA A 153 -25.69 -7.05 11.90
C ALA A 153 -26.76 -7.13 10.79
#